data_a88eee8b885443dd3ee9d8f861bdb449
#
_entry.id   a88eee8b885443dd3ee9d8f861bdb449
#
_cell.length_a   1.000
_cell.length_b   1.000
_cell.length_c   1.000
_cell.angle_alpha   90.00
_cell.angle_beta   90.00
_cell.angle_gamma   90.00
#
_symmetry.space_group_name_H-M   'P 1'
#
loop_
_entity.id
_entity.type
_entity.pdbx_description
1 polymer ?
#
loop_
_entity_poly.entity_id
_entity_poly.type
_entity_poly.pdbx_seq_one_letter_code
_entity_poly.pdbx_strand_id
1 'polypeptide(L)'
;MEILHALTEMASVAHGGCIFCSNKGSGELIKSAPDISSQITQYFESYRAKRANKFIAYFQNFTNTYDTIQNLKEKYDSALIDDRIVGLDIATRPDCIDKNVAKLISTYMPKYKVFVELGLQTSNDSTGSLINRGYDSSKFTEAVSILNKYTIPVICHIMVGLPTESTMISVQENIDGKTYNFKVFKDVIETIKFINTHNISGIKIHSTYIVKNTKLSNMYENGEYTPITYDEYLENLVYIITHINPKVIVHRISAD
;
A
#
# COMPACT_ATOMS: atom_id res chain seq x y z
N MET A 1 -8.53 9.82 7.86
CA MET A 1 -9.91 9.32 7.69
C MET A 1 -9.91 8.34 6.54
N GLU A 2 -10.21 7.12 6.82
CA GLU A 2 -10.28 6.06 5.82
C GLU A 2 -11.67 6.06 5.18
N ILE A 3 -11.70 6.05 3.85
CA ILE A 3 -12.92 5.99 3.06
C ILE A 3 -12.99 4.61 2.43
N LEU A 4 -14.08 3.92 2.70
CA LEU A 4 -14.41 2.67 2.07
C LEU A 4 -15.07 2.98 0.72
N HIS A 5 -14.36 2.80 -0.35
CA HIS A 5 -14.99 2.65 -1.63
C HIS A 5 -14.64 1.29 -2.20
N ALA A 6 -15.58 0.39 -2.06
CA ALA A 6 -15.51 -0.89 -2.71
C ALA A 6 -16.70 -1.01 -3.63
N LEU A 7 -16.57 -0.61 -4.84
CA LEU A 7 -17.35 -1.12 -5.96
C LEU A 7 -16.52 -0.98 -7.23
N THR A 8 -15.35 -1.60 -7.21
CA THR A 8 -14.76 -2.06 -8.45
C THR A 8 -14.58 -3.55 -8.30
N GLU A 9 -15.56 -4.27 -8.79
CA GLU A 9 -15.37 -5.64 -9.16
C GLU A 9 -14.09 -5.69 -10.01
N MET A 10 -13.06 -6.30 -9.39
CA MET A 10 -11.88 -6.87 -10.02
C MET A 10 -11.30 -6.09 -11.20
N ALA A 11 -10.24 -5.35 -10.93
CA ALA A 11 -9.31 -4.99 -11.99
C ALA A 11 -8.96 -6.24 -12.80
N SER A 12 -9.18 -6.19 -14.08
CA SER A 12 -9.34 -7.30 -15.01
C SER A 12 -8.09 -8.13 -15.31
N VAL A 13 -6.99 -7.94 -14.59
CA VAL A 13 -5.71 -8.59 -14.90
C VAL A 13 -5.41 -9.80 -14.02
N ALA A 14 -6.01 -9.89 -12.82
CA ALA A 14 -5.89 -11.07 -11.98
C ALA A 14 -7.23 -11.42 -11.33
N HIS A 15 -7.77 -12.59 -11.66
CA HIS A 15 -8.95 -13.12 -10.99
C HIS A 15 -8.61 -13.56 -9.56
N GLY A 16 -9.44 -13.16 -8.59
CA GLY A 16 -9.39 -13.65 -7.21
C GLY A 16 -8.54 -12.83 -6.23
N GLY A 17 -7.84 -11.78 -6.67
CA GLY A 17 -7.03 -10.92 -5.78
C GLY A 17 -5.81 -11.62 -5.15
N CYS A 18 -5.04 -10.91 -4.34
CA CYS A 18 -3.91 -11.50 -3.61
C CYS A 18 -4.37 -12.54 -2.61
N ILE A 19 -3.58 -13.60 -2.41
CA ILE A 19 -3.92 -14.76 -1.58
C ILE A 19 -4.16 -14.44 -0.10
N PHE A 20 -3.69 -13.29 0.38
CA PHE A 20 -3.84 -12.82 1.75
C PHE A 20 -4.98 -11.81 1.95
N CYS A 21 -5.60 -11.33 0.85
CA CYS A 21 -6.70 -10.38 0.94
C CYS A 21 -8.03 -11.07 1.20
N SER A 22 -8.82 -10.53 2.13
CA SER A 22 -10.22 -10.94 2.29
C SER A 22 -11.09 -10.37 1.16
N ASN A 23 -12.29 -10.92 0.99
CA ASN A 23 -13.28 -10.40 0.03
C ASN A 23 -13.74 -8.96 0.33
N LYS A 24 -13.41 -8.43 1.50
CA LYS A 24 -13.70 -7.04 1.91
C LYS A 24 -12.49 -6.10 1.75
N GLY A 25 -11.36 -6.61 1.24
CA GLY A 25 -10.11 -5.87 1.22
C GLY A 25 -9.62 -5.54 2.63
N SER A 26 -8.97 -4.39 2.82
CA SER A 26 -8.49 -3.90 4.12
C SER A 26 -9.54 -3.10 4.92
N GLY A 27 -10.81 -3.14 4.52
CA GLY A 27 -11.89 -2.33 5.09
C GLY A 27 -12.81 -3.04 6.09
N GLU A 28 -12.37 -4.08 6.76
CA GLU A 28 -13.23 -4.88 7.68
C GLU A 28 -13.80 -4.07 8.85
N LEU A 29 -13.12 -3.02 9.28
CA LEU A 29 -13.53 -2.18 10.42
C LEU A 29 -14.33 -0.94 10.02
N ILE A 30 -14.55 -0.70 8.72
CA ILE A 30 -15.26 0.49 8.26
C ILE A 30 -16.75 0.20 8.17
N LYS A 31 -17.56 1.06 8.81
CA LYS A 31 -19.02 0.97 8.73
C LYS A 31 -19.47 1.21 7.28
N SER A 32 -20.34 0.35 6.77
CA SER A 32 -20.95 0.57 5.47
C SER A 32 -21.77 1.86 5.46
N ALA A 33 -21.59 2.67 4.44
CA ALA A 33 -22.42 3.82 4.16
C ALA A 33 -22.81 3.79 2.67
N PRO A 34 -23.94 4.41 2.28
CA PRO A 34 -24.44 4.33 0.91
C PRO A 34 -23.49 4.96 -0.12
N ASP A 35 -22.72 5.97 0.29
CA ASP A 35 -21.79 6.70 -0.58
C ASP A 35 -20.64 7.33 0.23
N ILE A 36 -19.66 7.91 -0.46
CA ILE A 36 -18.47 8.53 0.14
C ILE A 36 -18.85 9.75 0.97
N SER A 37 -19.73 10.60 0.48
CA SER A 37 -20.16 11.82 1.20
C SER A 37 -20.83 11.46 2.53
N SER A 38 -21.65 10.41 2.55
CA SER A 38 -22.26 9.88 3.77
C SER A 38 -21.21 9.32 4.74
N GLN A 39 -20.17 8.62 4.24
CA GLN A 39 -19.06 8.15 5.09
C GLN A 39 -18.31 9.31 5.75
N ILE A 40 -18.06 10.37 5.00
CA ILE A 40 -17.39 11.59 5.48
C ILE A 40 -18.24 12.26 6.57
N THR A 41 -19.53 12.45 6.30
CA THR A 41 -20.47 13.05 7.26
C THR A 41 -20.52 12.24 8.55
N GLN A 42 -20.72 10.92 8.48
CA GLN A 42 -20.71 10.04 9.65
C GLN A 42 -19.39 10.07 10.42
N TYR A 43 -18.25 10.16 9.70
CA TYR A 43 -16.94 10.28 10.35
C TYR A 43 -16.87 11.59 11.16
N PHE A 44 -17.31 12.72 10.59
CA PHE A 44 -17.25 14.01 11.26
C PHE A 44 -18.24 14.15 12.43
N GLU A 45 -19.29 13.37 12.45
CA GLU A 45 -20.20 13.23 13.60
C GLU A 45 -19.60 12.35 14.73
N SER A 46 -18.60 11.54 14.39
CA SER A 46 -17.99 10.62 15.34
C SER A 46 -17.02 11.28 16.32
N TYR A 47 -16.77 10.62 17.45
CA TYR A 47 -15.74 11.03 18.40
C TYR A 47 -14.33 11.12 17.78
N ARG A 48 -14.05 10.34 16.74
CA ARG A 48 -12.75 10.31 16.06
C ARG A 48 -12.40 11.66 15.41
N ALA A 49 -13.40 12.38 14.91
CA ALA A 49 -13.22 13.69 14.30
C ALA A 49 -12.76 14.77 15.29
N LYS A 50 -12.97 14.56 16.60
CA LYS A 50 -12.53 15.51 17.64
C LYS A 50 -11.02 15.49 17.89
N ARG A 51 -10.30 14.52 17.31
CA ARG A 51 -8.85 14.33 17.55
C ARG A 51 -7.95 15.21 16.67
N ALA A 52 -8.50 15.84 15.63
CA ALA A 52 -7.74 16.68 14.71
C ALA A 52 -8.62 17.77 14.11
N ASN A 53 -7.99 18.84 13.61
CA ASN A 53 -8.67 19.94 12.94
C ASN A 53 -8.58 19.85 11.41
N LYS A 54 -7.67 19.02 10.88
CA LYS A 54 -7.46 18.81 9.43
C LYS A 54 -7.32 17.33 9.15
N PHE A 55 -7.84 16.89 8.02
CA PHE A 55 -7.93 15.50 7.63
C PHE A 55 -7.50 15.29 6.19
N ILE A 56 -6.97 14.12 5.91
CA ILE A 56 -6.75 13.61 4.56
C ILE A 56 -7.79 12.53 4.32
N ALA A 57 -8.53 12.62 3.24
CA ALA A 57 -9.44 11.57 2.79
C ALA A 57 -8.61 10.44 2.17
N TYR A 58 -8.65 9.25 2.78
CA TYR A 58 -7.85 8.10 2.38
C TYR A 58 -8.72 7.03 1.72
N PHE A 59 -8.50 6.84 0.43
CA PHE A 59 -9.12 5.78 -0.38
C PHE A 59 -8.27 4.52 -0.27
N GLN A 60 -8.60 3.66 0.68
CA GLN A 60 -7.74 2.54 1.08
C GLN A 60 -8.08 1.23 0.34
N ASN A 61 -9.37 0.90 0.22
CA ASN A 61 -9.78 -0.42 -0.24
C ASN A 61 -9.65 -0.61 -1.74
N PHE A 62 -9.16 -1.79 -2.13
CA PHE A 62 -9.04 -2.22 -3.52
C PHE A 62 -8.24 -1.26 -4.40
N THR A 63 -8.73 -1.00 -5.61
CA THR A 63 -8.11 -0.14 -6.61
C THR A 63 -8.94 1.11 -6.81
N ASN A 64 -8.40 2.27 -6.47
CA ASN A 64 -9.15 3.51 -6.48
C ASN A 64 -8.92 4.37 -7.73
N THR A 65 -8.28 3.80 -8.76
CA THR A 65 -8.00 4.46 -10.05
C THR A 65 -8.50 3.67 -11.25
N TYR A 66 -9.24 2.59 -11.03
CA TYR A 66 -9.80 1.75 -12.09
C TYR A 66 -11.28 2.09 -12.32
N ASP A 67 -11.51 3.10 -13.16
CA ASP A 67 -12.83 3.55 -13.59
C ASP A 67 -12.67 4.56 -14.75
N THR A 68 -13.78 5.06 -15.31
CA THR A 68 -13.74 6.19 -16.22
C THR A 68 -13.22 7.45 -15.51
N ILE A 69 -12.57 8.34 -16.26
CA ILE A 69 -12.05 9.60 -15.68
C ILE A 69 -13.17 10.44 -15.05
N GLN A 70 -14.37 10.41 -15.63
CA GLN A 70 -15.52 11.11 -15.08
C GLN A 70 -15.95 10.53 -13.73
N ASN A 71 -16.09 9.22 -13.62
CA ASN A 71 -16.45 8.55 -12.37
C ASN A 71 -15.37 8.75 -11.29
N LEU A 72 -14.10 8.67 -11.66
CA LEU A 72 -12.99 8.94 -10.72
C LEU A 72 -13.05 10.38 -10.20
N LYS A 73 -13.34 11.35 -11.07
CA LYS A 73 -13.49 12.75 -10.66
C LYS A 73 -14.64 12.91 -9.67
N GLU A 74 -15.82 12.38 -9.99
CA GLU A 74 -16.99 12.43 -9.10
C GLU A 74 -16.70 11.76 -7.74
N LYS A 75 -16.00 10.63 -7.77
CA LYS A 75 -15.55 9.89 -6.59
C LYS A 75 -14.63 10.75 -5.70
N TYR A 76 -13.63 11.40 -6.26
CA TYR A 76 -12.70 12.23 -5.48
C TYR A 76 -13.37 13.52 -5.00
N ASP A 77 -14.19 14.16 -5.84
CA ASP A 77 -14.96 15.37 -5.47
C ASP A 77 -15.92 15.08 -4.30
N SER A 78 -16.56 13.91 -4.29
CA SER A 78 -17.48 13.51 -3.23
C SER A 78 -16.80 13.31 -1.85
N ALA A 79 -15.47 13.20 -1.83
CA ALA A 79 -14.69 13.16 -0.60
C ALA A 79 -14.30 14.56 -0.08
N LEU A 80 -14.45 15.62 -0.88
CA LEU A 80 -13.97 16.96 -0.58
C LEU A 80 -15.10 17.91 -0.14
N ILE A 81 -16.09 17.39 0.57
CA ILE A 81 -17.32 18.10 0.96
C ILE A 81 -17.21 18.91 2.26
N ASP A 82 -16.09 18.84 2.96
CA ASP A 82 -15.89 19.52 4.25
C ASP A 82 -14.53 20.25 4.24
N ASP A 83 -14.50 21.50 4.67
CA ASP A 83 -13.31 22.36 4.63
C ASP A 83 -12.16 21.87 5.54
N ARG A 84 -12.44 20.95 6.46
CA ARG A 84 -11.42 20.28 7.26
C ARG A 84 -10.62 19.25 6.47
N ILE A 85 -11.10 18.83 5.29
CA ILE A 85 -10.38 17.91 4.41
C ILE A 85 -9.39 18.72 3.57
N VAL A 86 -8.12 18.51 3.84
CA VAL A 86 -7.01 19.26 3.22
C VAL A 86 -6.20 18.41 2.25
N GLY A 87 -6.59 17.16 2.01
CA GLY A 87 -5.86 16.29 1.09
C GLY A 87 -6.59 15.01 0.74
N LEU A 88 -6.04 14.35 -0.28
CA LEU A 88 -6.44 13.04 -0.77
C LEU A 88 -5.24 12.08 -0.69
N ASP A 89 -5.47 10.88 -0.23
CA ASP A 89 -4.52 9.77 -0.27
C ASP A 89 -5.18 8.60 -1.00
N ILE A 90 -4.62 8.17 -2.13
CA ILE A 90 -5.28 7.27 -3.08
C ILE A 90 -4.46 6.00 -3.20
N ALA A 91 -4.90 4.93 -2.51
CA ALA A 91 -4.29 3.62 -2.65
C ALA A 91 -4.79 2.91 -3.92
N THR A 92 -3.87 2.34 -4.67
CA THR A 92 -4.18 1.68 -5.93
C THR A 92 -3.13 0.66 -6.35
N ARG A 93 -3.44 -0.07 -7.41
CA ARG A 93 -2.53 -0.97 -8.11
C ARG A 93 -1.71 -0.20 -9.15
N PRO A 94 -0.42 -0.52 -9.30
CA PRO A 94 0.42 0.11 -10.33
C PRO A 94 -0.12 -0.03 -11.76
N ASP A 95 -0.67 -1.20 -12.10
CA ASP A 95 -1.24 -1.48 -13.44
C ASP A 95 -2.53 -0.70 -13.76
N CYS A 96 -3.07 0.05 -12.77
CA CYS A 96 -4.22 0.94 -12.92
C CYS A 96 -3.83 2.43 -12.96
N ILE A 97 -2.56 2.75 -13.19
CA ILE A 97 -2.06 4.11 -13.37
C ILE A 97 -1.72 4.35 -14.85
N ASP A 98 -2.42 5.28 -15.46
CA ASP A 98 -2.10 5.82 -16.77
C ASP A 98 -1.94 7.35 -16.76
N LYS A 99 -1.65 7.93 -17.91
CA LYS A 99 -1.46 9.37 -18.05
C LYS A 99 -2.73 10.19 -17.75
N ASN A 100 -3.91 9.64 -18.07
CA ASN A 100 -5.19 10.35 -17.87
C ASN A 100 -5.53 10.38 -16.38
N VAL A 101 -5.34 9.26 -15.68
CA VAL A 101 -5.49 9.16 -14.23
C VAL A 101 -4.53 10.11 -13.53
N ALA A 102 -3.23 10.09 -13.87
CA ALA A 102 -2.25 10.98 -13.27
C ALA A 102 -2.58 12.46 -13.54
N LYS A 103 -3.04 12.80 -14.76
CA LYS A 103 -3.51 14.14 -15.09
C LYS A 103 -4.71 14.55 -14.25
N LEU A 104 -5.72 13.68 -14.08
CA LEU A 104 -6.86 13.96 -13.20
C LEU A 104 -6.38 14.23 -11.76
N ILE A 105 -5.58 13.33 -11.19
CA ILE A 105 -5.09 13.46 -9.81
C ILE A 105 -4.31 14.77 -9.63
N SER A 106 -3.48 15.16 -10.59
CA SER A 106 -2.70 16.39 -10.53
C SER A 106 -3.56 17.66 -10.46
N THR A 107 -4.81 17.62 -10.94
CA THR A 107 -5.71 18.79 -10.88
C THR A 107 -6.10 19.18 -9.45
N TYR A 108 -5.97 18.26 -8.50
CA TYR A 108 -6.25 18.52 -7.07
C TYR A 108 -5.07 19.15 -6.33
N MET A 109 -3.85 19.00 -6.81
CA MET A 109 -2.62 19.42 -6.11
C MET A 109 -2.52 20.92 -5.82
N PRO A 110 -3.06 21.85 -6.65
CA PRO A 110 -3.00 23.28 -6.33
C PRO A 110 -3.75 23.67 -5.05
N LYS A 111 -4.75 22.87 -4.66
CA LYS A 111 -5.60 23.16 -3.49
C LYS A 111 -5.41 22.16 -2.34
N TYR A 112 -5.05 20.92 -2.63
CA TYR A 112 -5.03 19.83 -1.68
C TYR A 112 -3.67 19.14 -1.63
N LYS A 113 -3.32 18.56 -0.48
CA LYS A 113 -2.20 17.61 -0.40
C LYS A 113 -2.65 16.30 -1.04
N VAL A 114 -1.90 15.81 -2.01
CA VAL A 114 -2.25 14.59 -2.72
C VAL A 114 -1.11 13.58 -2.63
N PHE A 115 -1.47 12.33 -2.34
CA PHE A 115 -0.57 11.19 -2.34
C PHE A 115 -1.18 10.06 -3.16
N VAL A 116 -0.34 9.27 -3.82
CA VAL A 116 -0.75 8.02 -4.44
C VAL A 116 0.05 6.90 -3.80
N GLU A 117 -0.67 5.93 -3.25
CA GLU A 117 -0.08 4.74 -2.64
C GLU A 117 -0.11 3.57 -3.61
N LEU A 118 1.07 3.05 -3.94
CA LEU A 118 1.23 1.94 -4.89
C LEU A 118 1.60 0.65 -4.18
N GLY A 119 0.83 -0.40 -4.41
CA GLY A 119 1.13 -1.73 -3.92
C GLY A 119 2.26 -2.36 -4.74
N LEU A 120 3.48 -2.42 -4.23
CA LEU A 120 4.57 -3.22 -4.78
C LEU A 120 4.58 -4.62 -4.18
N GLN A 121 4.39 -4.70 -2.87
CA GLN A 121 4.47 -5.86 -2.00
C GLN A 121 5.90 -6.43 -1.92
N THR A 122 6.47 -6.83 -3.04
CA THR A 122 7.84 -7.28 -3.26
C THR A 122 8.29 -6.94 -4.68
N SER A 123 9.59 -6.74 -4.90
CA SER A 123 10.15 -6.62 -6.25
C SER A 123 10.42 -7.99 -6.91
N ASN A 124 10.35 -9.08 -6.14
CA ASN A 124 10.51 -10.43 -6.66
C ASN A 124 9.24 -10.87 -7.39
N ASP A 125 9.31 -11.00 -8.71
CA ASP A 125 8.15 -11.35 -9.53
C ASP A 125 7.72 -12.81 -9.36
N SER A 126 8.61 -13.73 -8.96
CA SER A 126 8.24 -15.11 -8.60
C SER A 126 7.35 -15.12 -7.35
N THR A 127 7.76 -14.41 -6.30
CA THR A 127 6.94 -14.20 -5.10
C THR A 127 5.64 -13.44 -5.46
N GLY A 128 5.73 -12.42 -6.34
CA GLY A 128 4.57 -11.71 -6.87
C GLY A 128 3.54 -12.62 -7.53
N SER A 129 4.00 -13.60 -8.30
CA SER A 129 3.16 -14.61 -8.94
C SER A 129 2.56 -15.57 -7.92
N LEU A 130 3.35 -16.03 -6.95
CA LEU A 130 2.91 -16.93 -5.89
C LEU A 130 1.78 -16.33 -5.05
N ILE A 131 1.88 -15.03 -4.72
CA ILE A 131 0.84 -14.32 -3.98
C ILE A 131 -0.33 -13.84 -4.85
N ASN A 132 -0.34 -14.19 -6.13
CA ASN A 132 -1.37 -13.77 -7.10
C ASN A 132 -1.53 -12.25 -7.19
N ARG A 133 -0.41 -11.51 -7.20
CA ARG A 133 -0.41 -10.03 -7.30
C ARG A 133 -0.99 -9.55 -8.63
N GLY A 134 -0.78 -10.31 -9.73
CA GLY A 134 -1.38 -10.08 -11.03
C GLY A 134 -0.68 -9.04 -11.91
N TYR A 135 0.48 -8.54 -11.50
CA TYR A 135 1.39 -7.68 -12.28
C TYR A 135 2.83 -7.92 -11.83
N ASP A 136 3.78 -7.62 -12.69
CA ASP A 136 5.20 -7.66 -12.39
C ASP A 136 5.74 -6.32 -11.85
N SER A 137 6.98 -6.31 -11.40
CA SER A 137 7.64 -5.13 -10.84
C SER A 137 7.84 -4.00 -11.88
N SER A 138 7.83 -4.32 -13.18
CA SER A 138 7.94 -3.30 -14.25
C SER A 138 6.73 -2.36 -14.26
N LYS A 139 5.55 -2.84 -13.90
CA LYS A 139 4.35 -2.00 -13.78
C LYS A 139 4.47 -0.97 -12.66
N PHE A 140 5.13 -1.31 -11.57
CA PHE A 140 5.44 -0.33 -10.52
C PHE A 140 6.39 0.75 -11.06
N THR A 141 7.44 0.37 -11.78
CA THR A 141 8.37 1.32 -12.41
C THR A 141 7.66 2.27 -13.38
N GLU A 142 6.77 1.73 -14.23
CA GLU A 142 5.97 2.50 -15.18
C GLU A 142 5.06 3.50 -14.44
N ALA A 143 4.32 3.06 -13.43
CA ALA A 143 3.42 3.89 -12.64
C ALA A 143 4.16 5.02 -11.93
N VAL A 144 5.29 4.72 -11.26
CA VAL A 144 6.14 5.74 -10.62
C VAL A 144 6.63 6.77 -11.64
N SER A 145 7.08 6.32 -12.82
CA SER A 145 7.51 7.22 -13.89
C SER A 145 6.39 8.14 -14.37
N ILE A 146 5.16 7.61 -14.52
CA ILE A 146 4.00 8.41 -14.92
C ILE A 146 3.67 9.45 -13.84
N LEU A 147 3.54 9.03 -12.58
CA LEU A 147 3.18 9.92 -11.46
C LEU A 147 4.22 11.03 -11.26
N ASN A 148 5.51 10.71 -11.36
CA ASN A 148 6.60 11.68 -11.24
C ASN A 148 6.57 12.76 -12.33
N LYS A 149 6.09 12.48 -13.56
CA LYS A 149 5.91 13.48 -14.60
C LYS A 149 4.88 14.56 -14.22
N TYR A 150 3.97 14.23 -13.32
CA TYR A 150 2.97 15.15 -12.76
C TYR A 150 3.33 15.63 -11.36
N THR A 151 4.55 15.34 -10.88
CA THR A 151 5.05 15.70 -9.53
C THR A 151 4.19 15.16 -8.38
N ILE A 152 3.44 14.08 -8.63
CA ILE A 152 2.58 13.45 -7.63
C ILE A 152 3.45 12.61 -6.68
N PRO A 153 3.42 12.86 -5.36
CA PRO A 153 4.14 12.06 -4.38
C PRO A 153 3.66 10.62 -4.36
N VAL A 154 4.59 9.67 -4.43
CA VAL A 154 4.31 8.23 -4.42
C VAL A 154 4.72 7.63 -3.08
N ILE A 155 3.83 6.87 -2.46
CA ILE A 155 4.09 6.05 -1.29
C ILE A 155 4.07 4.58 -1.72
N CYS A 156 5.16 3.86 -1.46
CA CYS A 156 5.29 2.45 -1.82
C CYS A 156 4.83 1.57 -0.66
N HIS A 157 3.96 0.60 -0.94
CA HIS A 157 3.61 -0.46 0.02
C HIS A 157 4.44 -1.70 -0.22
N ILE A 158 5.10 -2.20 0.82
CA ILE A 158 5.81 -3.47 0.84
C ILE A 158 5.32 -4.37 1.96
N MET A 159 5.53 -5.67 1.79
CA MET A 159 5.17 -6.67 2.79
C MET A 159 6.38 -7.52 3.16
N VAL A 160 6.47 -7.86 4.44
CA VAL A 160 7.48 -8.76 5.00
C VAL A 160 6.80 -10.05 5.46
N GLY A 161 7.45 -11.19 5.20
CA GLY A 161 6.92 -12.51 5.56
C GLY A 161 5.90 -13.07 4.57
N LEU A 162 5.93 -12.63 3.31
CA LEU A 162 5.14 -13.25 2.25
C LEU A 162 5.54 -14.73 2.05
N PRO A 163 4.61 -15.61 1.64
CA PRO A 163 5.00 -16.90 1.13
C PRO A 163 5.94 -16.70 -0.05
N THR A 164 7.13 -17.29 0.05
CA THR A 164 8.20 -17.11 -0.93
C THR A 164 9.12 -18.34 -0.91
N GLU A 165 9.72 -18.62 -2.04
CA GLU A 165 10.82 -19.58 -2.14
C GLU A 165 12.17 -18.97 -1.70
N SER A 166 12.18 -17.67 -1.43
CA SER A 166 13.36 -16.92 -0.98
C SER A 166 13.74 -17.32 0.44
N THR A 167 15.04 -17.48 0.67
CA THR A 167 15.59 -17.82 1.98
C THR A 167 16.01 -16.56 2.74
N MET A 168 16.07 -16.69 4.07
CA MET A 168 16.75 -15.69 4.89
C MET A 168 18.25 -15.90 4.79
N ILE A 169 18.98 -14.79 4.67
CA ILE A 169 20.45 -14.76 4.71
C ILE A 169 20.92 -13.92 5.90
N SER A 170 22.10 -14.27 6.42
CA SER A 170 22.75 -13.48 7.47
C SER A 170 23.38 -12.25 6.84
N VAL A 171 23.01 -11.08 7.35
CA VAL A 171 23.57 -9.78 6.97
C VAL A 171 24.26 -9.18 8.19
N GLN A 172 25.48 -8.73 8.03
CA GLN A 172 26.25 -8.06 9.08
C GLN A 172 26.27 -6.56 8.85
N GLU A 173 25.84 -5.81 9.85
CA GLU A 173 25.77 -4.35 9.79
C GLU A 173 26.50 -3.71 10.95
N ASN A 174 27.17 -2.59 10.69
CA ASN A 174 27.76 -1.77 11.72
C ASN A 174 26.87 -0.53 11.94
N ILE A 175 26.23 -0.46 13.11
CA ILE A 175 25.35 0.64 13.50
C ILE A 175 25.97 1.28 14.75
N ASP A 176 26.30 2.56 14.69
CA ASP A 176 26.93 3.32 15.77
C ASP A 176 28.17 2.64 16.38
N GLY A 177 29.02 2.06 15.52
CA GLY A 177 30.26 1.39 15.93
C GLY A 177 30.06 -0.01 16.54
N LYS A 178 28.84 -0.52 16.57
CA LYS A 178 28.53 -1.89 17.01
C LYS A 178 28.14 -2.75 15.82
N THR A 179 28.66 -3.97 15.80
CA THR A 179 28.35 -4.96 14.77
C THR A 179 27.12 -5.76 15.18
N TYR A 180 26.14 -5.81 14.29
CA TYR A 180 24.90 -6.58 14.42
C TYR A 180 24.82 -7.62 13.31
N ASN A 181 24.24 -8.78 13.60
CA ASN A 181 23.96 -9.81 12.63
C ASN A 181 22.44 -9.97 12.56
N PHE A 182 21.87 -9.79 11.37
CA PHE A 182 20.43 -9.92 11.11
C PHE A 182 20.18 -11.08 10.16
N LYS A 183 19.05 -11.75 10.34
CA LYS A 183 18.50 -12.67 9.35
C LYS A 183 17.44 -11.95 8.53
N VAL A 184 17.72 -11.72 7.26
CA VAL A 184 16.87 -10.92 6.38
C VAL A 184 16.45 -11.76 5.18
N PHE A 185 15.19 -11.70 4.80
CA PHE A 185 14.73 -12.32 3.56
C PHE A 185 15.44 -11.70 2.35
N LYS A 186 15.94 -12.52 1.47
CA LYS A 186 16.58 -12.06 0.23
C LYS A 186 15.64 -11.17 -0.58
N ASP A 187 14.35 -11.49 -0.63
CA ASP A 187 13.31 -10.68 -1.28
C ASP A 187 13.22 -9.27 -0.70
N VAL A 188 13.36 -9.12 0.62
CA VAL A 188 13.36 -7.80 1.28
C VAL A 188 14.57 -6.99 0.86
N ILE A 189 15.74 -7.61 0.82
CA ILE A 189 16.99 -6.98 0.39
C ILE A 189 16.87 -6.47 -1.06
N GLU A 190 16.39 -7.32 -1.96
CA GLU A 190 16.20 -6.98 -3.37
C GLU A 190 15.13 -5.91 -3.56
N THR A 191 14.05 -5.98 -2.78
CA THR A 191 12.98 -4.98 -2.81
C THR A 191 13.47 -3.60 -2.38
N ILE A 192 14.27 -3.50 -1.32
CA ILE A 192 14.82 -2.22 -0.89
C ILE A 192 15.81 -1.65 -1.90
N LYS A 193 16.68 -2.50 -2.47
CA LYS A 193 17.56 -2.08 -3.58
C LYS A 193 16.75 -1.56 -4.76
N PHE A 194 15.70 -2.27 -5.16
CA PHE A 194 14.81 -1.88 -6.25
C PHE A 194 14.12 -0.54 -5.96
N ILE A 195 13.52 -0.37 -4.78
CA ILE A 195 12.84 0.87 -4.39
C ILE A 195 13.80 2.07 -4.41
N ASN A 196 15.04 1.89 -3.95
CA ASN A 196 16.05 2.95 -3.91
C ASN A 196 16.46 3.46 -5.31
N THR A 197 16.15 2.73 -6.38
CA THR A 197 16.34 3.21 -7.76
C THR A 197 15.19 4.08 -8.25
N HIS A 198 14.11 4.22 -7.49
CA HIS A 198 12.91 4.96 -7.86
C HIS A 198 12.77 6.25 -7.06
N ASN A 199 12.20 7.28 -7.68
CA ASN A 199 11.87 8.52 -6.99
C ASN A 199 10.49 8.37 -6.32
N ILE A 200 10.49 7.84 -5.07
CA ILE A 200 9.33 7.74 -4.22
C ILE A 200 9.46 8.68 -3.02
N SER A 201 8.33 9.12 -2.48
CA SER A 201 8.28 10.06 -1.35
C SER A 201 8.14 9.36 0.00
N GLY A 202 7.57 8.17 0.01
CA GLY A 202 7.30 7.44 1.24
C GLY A 202 7.21 5.94 1.08
N ILE A 203 7.22 5.25 2.22
CA ILE A 203 7.07 3.80 2.30
C ILE A 203 6.13 3.41 3.44
N LYS A 204 5.28 2.42 3.21
CA LYS A 204 4.52 1.70 4.23
C LYS A 204 4.98 0.24 4.26
N ILE A 205 5.37 -0.23 5.44
CA ILE A 205 5.86 -1.57 5.67
C ILE A 205 4.77 -2.35 6.40
N HIS A 206 4.40 -3.50 5.88
CA HIS A 206 3.38 -4.37 6.46
C HIS A 206 3.95 -5.75 6.74
N SER A 207 3.64 -6.32 7.90
CA SER A 207 3.79 -7.75 8.12
C SER A 207 2.67 -8.51 7.41
N THR A 208 2.95 -9.74 7.01
CA THR A 208 1.94 -10.62 6.42
C THR A 208 1.10 -11.24 7.51
N TYR A 209 -0.22 -10.98 7.50
CA TYR A 209 -1.18 -11.55 8.42
C TYR A 209 -2.01 -12.64 7.76
N ILE A 210 -2.35 -13.66 8.55
CA ILE A 210 -3.26 -14.71 8.12
C ILE A 210 -4.69 -14.26 8.42
N VAL A 211 -5.42 -13.90 7.37
CA VAL A 211 -6.84 -13.56 7.45
C VAL A 211 -7.67 -14.81 7.17
N LYS A 212 -8.66 -15.09 8.01
CA LYS A 212 -9.57 -16.25 7.85
C LYS A 212 -10.25 -16.21 6.48
N ASN A 213 -10.52 -17.40 5.92
CA ASN A 213 -11.20 -17.58 4.63
C ASN A 213 -10.41 -16.99 3.44
N THR A 214 -9.08 -16.95 3.52
CA THR A 214 -8.19 -16.58 2.42
C THR A 214 -7.41 -17.81 1.94
N LYS A 215 -6.83 -17.73 0.75
CA LYS A 215 -5.93 -18.81 0.27
C LYS A 215 -4.73 -18.97 1.20
N LEU A 216 -4.22 -17.87 1.77
CA LEU A 216 -3.11 -17.91 2.71
C LEU A 216 -3.48 -18.64 4.00
N SER A 217 -4.74 -18.48 4.52
CA SER A 217 -5.18 -19.26 5.68
C SER A 217 -5.22 -20.77 5.40
N ASN A 218 -5.64 -21.16 4.20
CA ASN A 218 -5.62 -22.56 3.80
C ASN A 218 -4.18 -23.12 3.72
N MET A 219 -3.24 -22.34 3.13
CA MET A 219 -1.82 -22.72 3.09
C MET A 219 -1.24 -22.90 4.50
N TYR A 220 -1.61 -22.03 5.44
CA TYR A 220 -1.19 -22.15 6.83
C TYR A 220 -1.77 -23.41 7.50
N GLU A 221 -3.06 -23.65 7.34
CA GLU A 221 -3.75 -24.84 7.91
C GLU A 221 -3.19 -26.15 7.36
N ASN A 222 -2.76 -26.15 6.09
CA ASN A 222 -2.12 -27.30 5.43
C ASN A 222 -0.62 -27.44 5.74
N GLY A 223 -0.01 -26.51 6.49
CA GLY A 223 1.44 -26.51 6.76
C GLY A 223 2.32 -26.10 5.59
N GLU A 224 1.73 -25.49 4.54
CA GLU A 224 2.44 -24.99 3.34
C GLU A 224 3.02 -23.58 3.55
N TYR A 225 2.60 -22.88 4.59
CA TYR A 225 3.07 -21.55 4.95
C TYR A 225 3.27 -21.44 6.46
N THR A 226 4.38 -20.84 6.87
CA THR A 226 4.67 -20.49 8.26
C THR A 226 4.77 -18.97 8.38
N PRO A 227 3.97 -18.33 9.25
CA PRO A 227 4.06 -16.89 9.48
C PRO A 227 5.43 -16.50 10.00
N ILE A 228 5.88 -15.31 9.63
CA ILE A 228 7.07 -14.71 10.21
C ILE A 228 6.88 -14.46 11.71
N THR A 229 7.91 -14.74 12.50
CA THR A 229 7.92 -14.44 13.93
C THR A 229 8.14 -12.95 14.18
N TYR A 230 7.85 -12.49 15.39
CA TYR A 230 8.06 -11.10 15.78
C TYR A 230 9.55 -10.68 15.65
N ASP A 231 10.46 -11.54 16.11
CA ASP A 231 11.91 -11.25 16.06
C ASP A 231 12.41 -11.20 14.62
N GLU A 232 12.01 -12.15 13.78
CA GLU A 232 12.33 -12.12 12.35
C GLU A 232 11.78 -10.88 11.65
N TYR A 233 10.55 -10.45 12.01
CA TYR A 233 9.99 -9.22 11.49
C TYR A 233 10.83 -8.00 11.89
N LEU A 234 11.24 -7.92 13.16
CA LEU A 234 12.08 -6.82 13.65
C LEU A 234 13.44 -6.77 12.94
N GLU A 235 14.09 -7.91 12.72
CA GLU A 235 15.37 -7.96 12.00
C GLU A 235 15.21 -7.43 10.56
N ASN A 236 14.15 -7.84 9.86
CA ASN A 236 13.85 -7.32 8.53
C ASN A 236 13.50 -5.83 8.55
N LEU A 237 12.73 -5.37 9.54
CA LEU A 237 12.36 -3.97 9.70
C LEU A 237 13.59 -3.07 9.94
N VAL A 238 14.52 -3.50 10.81
CA VAL A 238 15.78 -2.77 11.04
C VAL A 238 16.57 -2.66 9.75
N TYR A 239 16.71 -3.77 9.00
CA TYR A 239 17.38 -3.75 7.70
C TYR A 239 16.72 -2.76 6.74
N ILE A 240 15.39 -2.77 6.62
CA ILE A 240 14.66 -1.84 5.75
C ILE A 240 14.95 -0.38 6.13
N ILE A 241 14.82 -0.05 7.41
CA ILE A 241 14.99 1.34 7.89
C ILE A 241 16.44 1.84 7.70
N THR A 242 17.41 0.96 7.87
CA THR A 242 18.84 1.34 7.72
C THR A 242 19.31 1.43 6.28
N HIS A 243 18.59 0.80 5.33
CA HIS A 243 18.99 0.72 3.91
C HIS A 243 18.10 1.49 2.95
N ILE A 244 16.91 1.92 3.39
CA ILE A 244 16.05 2.78 2.56
C ILE A 244 16.72 4.16 2.38
N ASN A 245 16.53 4.76 1.19
CA ASN A 245 17.02 6.11 0.95
C ASN A 245 16.53 7.06 2.06
N PRO A 246 17.42 7.81 2.74
CA PRO A 246 17.06 8.66 3.88
C PRO A 246 16.08 9.80 3.54
N LYS A 247 15.84 10.07 2.26
CA LYS A 247 14.81 11.03 1.82
C LYS A 247 13.40 10.44 1.80
N VAL A 248 13.26 9.12 1.90
CA VAL A 248 11.98 8.43 1.90
C VAL A 248 11.37 8.47 3.30
N ILE A 249 10.14 8.96 3.41
CA ILE A 249 9.42 9.04 4.69
C ILE A 249 8.80 7.68 5.01
N VAL A 250 9.06 7.18 6.22
CA VAL A 250 8.40 5.96 6.70
C VAL A 250 7.04 6.35 7.28
N HIS A 251 5.96 5.98 6.58
CA HIS A 251 4.58 6.29 6.99
C HIS A 251 4.01 5.27 7.96
N ARG A 252 4.44 4.02 7.85
CA ARG A 252 3.94 2.90 8.67
C ARG A 252 5.00 1.81 8.76
N ILE A 253 5.13 1.20 9.94
CA ILE A 253 6.07 0.11 10.20
C ILE A 253 5.39 -1.22 10.54
N SER A 254 4.08 -1.24 10.73
CA SER A 254 3.28 -2.47 10.87
C SER A 254 1.86 -2.21 10.39
N ALA A 255 1.12 -3.26 10.03
CA ALA A 255 -0.33 -3.15 9.87
C ALA A 255 -1.00 -3.12 11.25
N ASP A 256 -2.14 -2.45 11.36
CA ASP A 256 -2.98 -2.40 12.57
C ASP A 256 -3.82 -3.68 12.68
#